data_7f23412cee2ab65018993ea532b2830a
#
_entry.id   7f23412cee2ab65018993ea532b2830a
#
_cell.length_a   1.000
_cell.length_b   1.000
_cell.length_c   1.000
_cell.angle_alpha   90.00
_cell.angle_beta   90.00
_cell.angle_gamma   90.00
#
_symmetry.space_group_name_H-M   'P 1'
#
loop_
_entity.id
_entity.type
_entity.pdbx_description
1 polymer ?
#
loop_
_entity_poly.entity_id
_entity_poly.type
_entity_poly.pdbx_seq_one_letter_code
_entity_poly.pdbx_strand_id
1 'polypeptide(L)'
;MKLKSILLLLLLTTGILCTQCDKNTSNFQQIEKQTDAIYSSLVKIRRDLHVNPELSKQEKRTSQIVADYLRNLGLEVKTNIGGNGVVGILKGGKKGRNIAWRADMDAIKTDDPDVVDFKSQNKGIRHICGHDVHTTIALGIANVLSQQKENLEGTVYFIFQPAEETFTGAKDMIADGLFDIIQPDEIYGLHIGPEASGVINVKANELFAYQKTLQVKFKPNTNKKELESFMNAIVKGLVRTIEQNGSPWDIINKISDSKVGLTNKETIFKDYFILQGGRLTTEKEDTFYNASFLETDIKRVNSLPFEIKKQILDSKFKDSFISIEYAKDYSGTPLNDPELTKIASQTIASFYTKKMLAPLYGQAPYFGEDFLYYQQKVPGVFFFLGGSNVEKGIVSMPHTPNFAVDETTIKYGVQSFAALILERANSK
;
A
#
# COMPACT_ATOMS: atom_id res chain seq x y z
N MET A 1 -36.71 -26.07 35.96
CA MET A 1 -35.28 -26.33 35.69
C MET A 1 -34.74 -25.61 34.44
N LYS A 2 -35.51 -25.37 33.38
CA LYS A 2 -34.99 -24.74 32.13
C LYS A 2 -34.68 -23.24 32.23
N LEU A 3 -35.32 -22.46 33.13
CA LEU A 3 -35.10 -21.01 33.24
C LEU A 3 -33.77 -20.65 33.93
N LYS A 4 -33.30 -21.45 34.90
CA LYS A 4 -32.03 -21.19 35.61
C LYS A 4 -30.80 -21.49 34.75
N SER A 5 -30.90 -22.43 33.81
CA SER A 5 -29.80 -22.75 32.87
C SER A 5 -29.56 -21.66 31.81
N ILE A 6 -30.63 -20.99 31.35
CA ILE A 6 -30.56 -19.89 30.37
C ILE A 6 -29.95 -18.63 31.01
N LEU A 7 -30.30 -18.35 32.28
CA LEU A 7 -29.77 -17.19 33.00
C LEU A 7 -28.24 -17.35 33.29
N LEU A 8 -27.78 -18.59 33.56
CA LEU A 8 -26.38 -18.88 33.82
C LEU A 8 -25.54 -18.78 32.54
N LEU A 9 -26.12 -19.16 31.39
CA LEU A 9 -25.42 -19.04 30.08
C LEU A 9 -25.30 -17.58 29.66
N LEU A 10 -26.30 -16.73 29.89
CA LEU A 10 -26.25 -15.29 29.61
C LEU A 10 -25.29 -14.56 30.54
N LEU A 11 -25.17 -14.94 31.80
CA LEU A 11 -24.20 -14.35 32.73
C LEU A 11 -22.76 -14.75 32.42
N LEU A 12 -22.52 -15.96 31.92
CA LEU A 12 -21.19 -16.39 31.46
C LEU A 12 -20.75 -15.67 30.19
N THR A 13 -21.64 -15.46 29.23
CA THR A 13 -21.31 -14.75 27.97
C THR A 13 -21.06 -13.26 28.19
N THR A 14 -21.84 -12.61 29.08
CA THR A 14 -21.63 -11.20 29.43
C THR A 14 -20.38 -10.99 30.27
N GLY A 15 -20.01 -11.93 31.14
CA GLY A 15 -18.78 -11.89 31.95
C GLY A 15 -17.52 -12.03 31.05
N ILE A 16 -17.57 -12.90 30.05
CA ILE A 16 -16.42 -13.09 29.09
C ILE A 16 -16.25 -11.86 28.20
N LEU A 17 -17.34 -11.27 27.71
CA LEU A 17 -17.30 -10.03 26.91
C LEU A 17 -16.75 -8.83 27.69
N CYS A 18 -17.13 -8.70 28.97
CA CYS A 18 -16.65 -7.61 29.82
C CYS A 18 -15.15 -7.73 30.13
N THR A 19 -14.67 -8.93 30.45
CA THR A 19 -13.23 -9.17 30.74
C THR A 19 -12.33 -8.99 29.51
N GLN A 20 -12.82 -9.28 28.30
CA GLN A 20 -12.06 -9.07 27.07
C GLN A 20 -11.99 -7.59 26.70
N CYS A 21 -13.08 -6.85 26.89
CA CYS A 21 -13.11 -5.39 26.67
C CYS A 21 -12.17 -4.66 27.62
N ASP A 22 -12.12 -5.03 28.89
CA ASP A 22 -11.23 -4.44 29.91
C ASP A 22 -9.75 -4.76 29.58
N LYS A 23 -9.45 -5.96 29.13
CA LYS A 23 -8.09 -6.36 28.76
C LYS A 23 -7.59 -5.61 27.53
N ASN A 24 -8.40 -5.46 26.49
CA ASN A 24 -8.03 -4.75 25.26
C ASN A 24 -7.80 -3.28 25.56
N THR A 25 -8.62 -2.65 26.38
CA THR A 25 -8.41 -1.26 26.81
C THR A 25 -7.11 -1.10 27.59
N SER A 26 -6.77 -2.02 28.47
CA SER A 26 -5.51 -2.02 29.23
C SER A 26 -4.29 -2.20 28.31
N ASN A 27 -4.34 -3.11 27.34
CA ASN A 27 -3.27 -3.32 26.38
C ASN A 27 -3.03 -2.07 25.52
N PHE A 28 -4.08 -1.43 25.05
CA PHE A 28 -3.98 -0.22 24.24
C PHE A 28 -3.36 0.94 25.03
N GLN A 29 -3.81 1.19 26.28
CA GLN A 29 -3.23 2.21 27.15
C GLN A 29 -1.73 1.97 27.40
N GLN A 30 -1.31 0.71 27.52
CA GLN A 30 0.10 0.37 27.67
C GLN A 30 0.88 0.68 26.38
N ILE A 31 0.32 0.35 25.20
CA ILE A 31 0.90 0.68 23.90
C ILE A 31 1.03 2.20 23.73
N GLU A 32 0.01 2.98 24.11
CA GLU A 32 0.07 4.44 24.05
C GLU A 32 1.23 4.98 24.93
N LYS A 33 1.32 4.54 26.18
CA LYS A 33 2.38 4.96 27.09
C LYS A 33 3.78 4.58 26.57
N GLN A 34 3.95 3.38 26.05
CA GLN A 34 5.22 2.91 25.48
C GLN A 34 5.58 3.71 24.22
N THR A 35 4.59 4.00 23.36
CA THR A 35 4.79 4.83 22.17
C THR A 35 5.21 6.24 22.56
N ASP A 36 4.57 6.84 23.56
CA ASP A 36 4.91 8.18 24.04
C ASP A 36 6.36 8.26 24.55
N ALA A 37 6.81 7.21 25.25
CA ALA A 37 8.16 7.15 25.77
C ALA A 37 9.26 7.11 24.69
N ILE A 38 8.96 6.53 23.51
CA ILE A 38 9.93 6.40 22.41
C ILE A 38 9.71 7.41 21.28
N TYR A 39 8.61 8.17 21.28
CA TYR A 39 8.20 9.03 20.17
C TYR A 39 9.29 10.01 19.73
N SER A 40 9.93 10.70 20.66
CA SER A 40 10.99 11.65 20.33
C SER A 40 12.21 10.99 19.66
N SER A 41 12.52 9.75 19.99
CA SER A 41 13.60 8.99 19.34
C SER A 41 13.18 8.51 17.95
N LEU A 42 11.93 8.11 17.77
CA LEU A 42 11.39 7.77 16.44
C LEU A 42 11.42 8.96 15.48
N VAL A 43 11.02 10.15 15.95
CA VAL A 43 11.13 11.39 15.16
C VAL A 43 12.58 11.65 14.71
N LYS A 44 13.56 11.43 15.59
CA LYS A 44 14.98 11.56 15.22
C LYS A 44 15.41 10.56 14.16
N ILE A 45 14.97 9.31 14.26
CA ILE A 45 15.25 8.27 13.25
C ILE A 45 14.64 8.68 11.91
N ARG A 46 13.37 9.07 11.88
CA ARG A 46 12.70 9.53 10.68
C ARG A 46 13.44 10.68 9.99
N ARG A 47 13.85 11.68 10.78
CA ARG A 47 14.59 12.84 10.26
C ARG A 47 15.98 12.45 9.75
N ASP A 48 16.65 11.51 10.41
CA ASP A 48 17.94 11.00 9.96
C ASP A 48 17.84 10.24 8.62
N LEU A 49 16.80 9.40 8.46
CA LEU A 49 16.51 8.74 7.19
C LEU A 49 16.19 9.76 6.09
N HIS A 50 15.39 10.78 6.41
CA HIS A 50 15.01 11.84 5.48
C HIS A 50 16.20 12.67 5.00
N VAL A 51 17.12 12.97 5.90
CA VAL A 51 18.36 13.73 5.60
C VAL A 51 19.31 12.94 4.70
N ASN A 52 19.29 11.60 4.81
CA ASN A 52 20.21 10.70 4.12
C ASN A 52 19.45 9.68 3.24
N PRO A 53 18.59 10.11 2.30
CA PRO A 53 17.78 9.22 1.50
C PRO A 53 18.64 8.41 0.53
N GLU A 54 18.26 7.15 0.31
CA GLU A 54 18.93 6.25 -0.62
C GLU A 54 17.94 5.76 -1.69
N LEU A 55 18.39 5.70 -2.93
CA LEU A 55 17.57 5.24 -4.06
C LEU A 55 17.30 3.73 -3.97
N SER A 56 16.25 3.29 -4.68
CA SER A 56 15.93 1.87 -4.91
C SER A 56 17.20 1.06 -5.23
N LYS A 57 17.37 -0.06 -4.53
CA LYS A 57 18.55 -0.97 -4.60
C LYS A 57 19.86 -0.38 -4.05
N GLN A 58 19.82 0.79 -3.45
CA GLN A 58 21.00 1.44 -2.86
C GLN A 58 20.85 1.69 -1.34
N GLU A 59 19.82 1.18 -0.70
CA GLU A 59 19.39 1.44 0.69
C GLU A 59 20.31 0.78 1.74
N LYS A 60 21.64 0.83 1.53
CA LYS A 60 22.63 0.15 2.38
C LYS A 60 22.68 0.72 3.80
N ARG A 61 22.69 2.06 3.92
CA ARG A 61 22.71 2.74 5.21
C ARG A 61 21.40 2.54 5.94
N THR A 62 20.28 2.70 5.26
CA THR A 62 18.94 2.50 5.82
C THR A 62 18.78 1.07 6.32
N SER A 63 19.15 0.07 5.52
CA SER A 63 19.17 -1.34 5.89
C SER A 63 20.01 -1.61 7.16
N GLN A 64 21.19 -0.99 7.26
CA GLN A 64 22.06 -1.15 8.44
C GLN A 64 21.43 -0.54 9.70
N ILE A 65 20.85 0.66 9.60
CA ILE A 65 20.14 1.32 10.72
C ILE A 65 18.99 0.45 11.21
N VAL A 66 18.19 -0.04 10.29
CA VAL A 66 17.06 -0.94 10.58
C VAL A 66 17.56 -2.21 11.29
N ALA A 67 18.55 -2.88 10.73
CA ALA A 67 19.08 -4.12 11.28
C ALA A 67 19.65 -3.92 12.70
N ASP A 68 20.39 -2.85 12.92
CA ASP A 68 20.99 -2.56 14.23
C ASP A 68 19.93 -2.17 15.26
N TYR A 69 18.91 -1.39 14.86
CA TYR A 69 17.80 -1.06 15.74
C TYR A 69 17.06 -2.32 16.21
N LEU A 70 16.73 -3.23 15.29
CA LEU A 70 16.04 -4.49 15.61
C LEU A 70 16.88 -5.42 16.48
N ARG A 71 18.20 -5.52 16.22
CA ARG A 71 19.13 -6.29 17.09
C ARG A 71 19.18 -5.74 18.50
N ASN A 72 19.22 -4.42 18.65
CA ASN A 72 19.20 -3.75 19.96
C ASN A 72 17.91 -4.00 20.75
N LEU A 73 16.80 -4.31 20.07
CA LEU A 73 15.56 -4.76 20.70
C LEU A 73 15.54 -6.26 21.02
N GLY A 74 16.60 -7.00 20.67
CA GLY A 74 16.70 -8.45 20.90
C GLY A 74 15.94 -9.32 19.91
N LEU A 75 15.60 -8.80 18.72
CA LEU A 75 15.01 -9.60 17.66
C LEU A 75 16.08 -10.44 16.93
N GLU A 76 15.69 -11.60 16.42
CA GLU A 76 16.48 -12.30 15.41
C GLU A 76 16.39 -11.50 14.09
N VAL A 77 17.54 -11.22 13.46
CA VAL A 77 17.57 -10.35 12.26
C VAL A 77 18.27 -11.07 11.11
N LYS A 78 17.60 -11.08 9.95
CA LYS A 78 18.15 -11.51 8.67
C LYS A 78 18.31 -10.29 7.77
N THR A 79 19.41 -10.21 7.05
CA THR A 79 19.74 -9.08 6.15
C THR A 79 20.08 -9.57 4.76
N ASN A 80 20.14 -8.66 3.81
CA ASN A 80 20.47 -8.92 2.40
C ASN A 80 19.48 -9.84 1.69
N ILE A 81 18.20 -9.78 2.05
CA ILE A 81 17.15 -10.55 1.38
C ILE A 81 16.60 -9.71 0.23
N GLY A 82 16.71 -10.20 -1.00
CA GLY A 82 16.36 -9.43 -2.19
C GLY A 82 17.21 -8.16 -2.36
N GLY A 83 18.47 -8.22 -1.97
CA GLY A 83 19.41 -7.10 -1.96
C GLY A 83 19.57 -6.47 -0.58
N ASN A 84 19.03 -5.27 -0.35
CA ASN A 84 19.16 -4.55 0.93
C ASN A 84 18.01 -4.85 1.93
N GLY A 85 17.16 -5.84 1.66
CA GLY A 85 16.04 -6.18 2.52
C GLY A 85 16.45 -6.71 3.90
N VAL A 86 15.67 -6.35 4.94
CA VAL A 86 15.88 -6.76 6.32
C VAL A 86 14.61 -7.41 6.85
N VAL A 87 14.77 -8.51 7.59
CA VAL A 87 13.66 -9.15 8.32
C VAL A 87 14.01 -9.27 9.79
N GLY A 88 13.18 -8.66 10.63
CA GLY A 88 13.21 -8.84 12.09
C GLY A 88 12.18 -9.87 12.52
N ILE A 89 12.57 -10.79 13.42
CA ILE A 89 11.71 -11.87 13.91
C ILE A 89 11.56 -11.72 15.42
N LEU A 90 10.35 -11.39 15.86
CA LEU A 90 9.98 -11.29 17.26
C LEU A 90 9.13 -12.51 17.65
N LYS A 91 9.72 -13.46 18.35
CA LYS A 91 9.01 -14.63 18.89
C LYS A 91 8.33 -14.28 20.20
N GLY A 92 7.02 -14.43 20.25
CA GLY A 92 6.23 -14.27 21.47
C GLY A 92 6.46 -15.37 22.51
N GLY A 93 5.97 -15.16 23.70
CA GLY A 93 6.09 -16.11 24.83
C GLY A 93 5.17 -17.32 24.74
N LYS A 94 4.17 -17.28 23.86
CA LYS A 94 3.12 -18.32 23.72
C LYS A 94 2.86 -18.67 22.26
N LYS A 95 2.20 -19.79 22.01
CA LYS A 95 1.73 -20.15 20.68
C LYS A 95 0.56 -19.26 20.28
N GLY A 96 0.55 -18.76 19.06
CA GLY A 96 -0.48 -17.91 18.48
C GLY A 96 -0.29 -17.79 16.97
N ARG A 97 -0.92 -16.81 16.34
CA ARG A 97 -0.78 -16.52 14.91
C ARG A 97 0.56 -15.87 14.60
N ASN A 98 1.06 -16.15 13.43
CA ASN A 98 2.24 -15.52 12.89
C ASN A 98 1.83 -14.33 12.01
N ILE A 99 2.24 -13.14 12.35
CA ILE A 99 1.83 -11.90 11.68
C ILE A 99 3.05 -11.28 11.01
N ALA A 100 2.93 -10.85 9.75
CA ALA A 100 3.93 -10.04 9.10
C ALA A 100 3.49 -8.56 9.02
N TRP A 101 4.44 -7.66 9.21
CA TRP A 101 4.31 -6.22 8.95
C TRP A 101 5.38 -5.80 7.95
N ARG A 102 4.96 -5.13 6.86
CA ARG A 102 5.88 -4.64 5.82
C ARG A 102 6.00 -3.12 5.87
N ALA A 103 7.22 -2.62 5.71
CA ALA A 103 7.53 -1.23 5.38
C ALA A 103 8.59 -1.18 4.29
N ASP A 104 8.46 -0.24 3.39
CA ASP A 104 9.45 0.08 2.37
C ASP A 104 10.51 1.05 2.89
N MET A 105 11.66 1.16 2.18
CA MET A 105 12.83 1.90 2.67
C MET A 105 13.40 2.91 1.67
N ASP A 106 13.12 2.76 0.39
CA ASP A 106 13.77 3.52 -0.66
C ASP A 106 13.22 4.95 -0.84
N ALA A 107 14.01 5.79 -1.48
CA ALA A 107 13.68 7.15 -1.87
C ALA A 107 13.72 7.30 -3.38
N ILE A 108 13.23 8.42 -3.90
CA ILE A 108 13.16 8.69 -5.33
C ILE A 108 14.08 9.83 -5.75
N LYS A 109 14.48 9.76 -7.02
CA LYS A 109 15.18 10.86 -7.69
C LYS A 109 14.20 11.98 -8.02
N THR A 110 14.48 13.19 -7.54
CA THR A 110 13.69 14.39 -7.85
C THR A 110 14.54 15.64 -7.76
N ASP A 111 14.26 16.63 -8.61
CA ASP A 111 14.86 17.96 -8.57
C ASP A 111 13.99 18.95 -7.75
N ASP A 112 12.84 18.51 -7.25
CA ASP A 112 11.97 19.34 -6.41
C ASP A 112 12.66 19.73 -5.10
N PRO A 113 12.56 20.99 -4.66
CA PRO A 113 13.17 21.44 -3.41
C PRO A 113 12.49 20.78 -2.21
N ASP A 114 13.29 20.42 -1.22
CA ASP A 114 12.78 19.90 0.05
C ASP A 114 12.16 21.04 0.88
N VAL A 115 10.95 20.80 1.38
CA VAL A 115 10.14 21.82 2.07
C VAL A 115 10.23 21.75 3.60
N VAL A 116 10.98 20.79 4.16
CA VAL A 116 11.17 20.63 5.60
C VAL A 116 12.51 21.20 6.06
N ASP A 117 12.66 21.51 7.36
CA ASP A 117 13.90 22.07 7.91
C ASP A 117 15.07 21.07 7.89
N PHE A 118 14.77 19.78 8.02
CA PHE A 118 15.74 18.66 7.97
C PHE A 118 15.86 18.11 6.54
N LYS A 119 16.28 18.99 5.63
CA LYS A 119 16.36 18.71 4.19
C LYS A 119 17.32 17.56 3.87
N SER A 120 17.01 16.84 2.78
CA SER A 120 17.93 15.88 2.18
C SER A 120 19.31 16.50 1.93
N GLN A 121 20.37 15.80 2.35
CA GLN A 121 21.75 16.12 2.03
C GLN A 121 22.24 15.42 0.75
N ASN A 122 21.47 14.49 0.20
CA ASN A 122 21.77 13.79 -1.04
C ASN A 122 21.09 14.52 -2.21
N LYS A 123 21.87 15.33 -2.93
CA LYS A 123 21.36 16.16 -4.04
C LYS A 123 20.54 15.34 -5.04
N GLY A 124 19.32 15.77 -5.33
CA GLY A 124 18.46 15.15 -6.33
C GLY A 124 17.80 13.85 -5.85
N ILE A 125 17.81 13.58 -4.54
CA ILE A 125 17.14 12.41 -3.94
C ILE A 125 16.33 12.86 -2.72
N ARG A 126 15.07 12.43 -2.60
CA ARG A 126 14.20 12.76 -1.47
C ARG A 126 13.26 11.62 -1.12
N HIS A 127 12.85 11.57 0.14
CA HIS A 127 11.68 10.80 0.59
C HIS A 127 10.39 11.59 0.36
N ILE A 128 9.94 11.69 -0.90
CA ILE A 128 8.66 12.35 -1.25
C ILE A 128 7.50 11.36 -1.40
N CYS A 129 7.71 10.10 -1.02
CA CYS A 129 6.67 9.08 -0.90
C CYS A 129 6.34 8.71 0.55
N GLY A 130 7.24 9.04 1.50
CA GLY A 130 7.00 8.83 2.94
C GLY A 130 7.59 7.54 3.50
N HIS A 131 8.47 6.85 2.76
CA HIS A 131 9.07 5.59 3.20
C HIS A 131 9.98 5.76 4.44
N ASP A 132 10.53 6.94 4.69
CA ASP A 132 11.17 7.30 5.95
C ASP A 132 10.21 7.22 7.15
N VAL A 133 8.94 7.59 6.94
CA VAL A 133 7.86 7.48 7.94
C VAL A 133 7.41 6.03 8.09
N HIS A 134 7.24 5.30 6.98
CA HIS A 134 6.81 3.88 6.99
C HIS A 134 7.84 3.02 7.75
N THR A 135 9.12 3.15 7.40
CA THR A 135 10.24 2.49 8.10
C THR A 135 10.23 2.83 9.59
N THR A 136 10.07 4.11 9.95
CA THR A 136 10.05 4.56 11.35
C THR A 136 8.86 4.00 12.12
N ILE A 137 7.67 3.95 11.54
CA ILE A 137 6.48 3.34 12.15
C ILE A 137 6.74 1.85 12.43
N ALA A 138 7.30 1.12 11.45
CA ALA A 138 7.61 -0.30 11.62
C ALA A 138 8.63 -0.55 12.75
N LEU A 139 9.65 0.28 12.86
CA LEU A 139 10.61 0.25 13.98
C LEU A 139 9.94 0.55 15.32
N GLY A 140 9.02 1.51 15.36
CA GLY A 140 8.22 1.82 16.53
C GLY A 140 7.32 0.67 16.97
N ILE A 141 6.63 0.02 16.03
CA ILE A 141 5.81 -1.18 16.29
C ILE A 141 6.69 -2.29 16.85
N ALA A 142 7.86 -2.55 16.25
CA ALA A 142 8.80 -3.56 16.73
C ALA A 142 9.26 -3.26 18.17
N ASN A 143 9.54 -2.00 18.49
CA ASN A 143 9.94 -1.59 19.82
C ASN A 143 8.85 -1.83 20.86
N VAL A 144 7.62 -1.36 20.59
CA VAL A 144 6.48 -1.51 21.50
C VAL A 144 6.16 -2.99 21.73
N LEU A 145 6.11 -3.80 20.66
CA LEU A 145 5.81 -5.23 20.78
C LEU A 145 6.92 -6.03 21.45
N SER A 146 8.19 -5.65 21.27
CA SER A 146 9.30 -6.30 21.97
C SER A 146 9.21 -6.15 23.50
N GLN A 147 8.70 -5.02 23.99
CA GLN A 147 8.43 -4.79 25.41
C GLN A 147 7.23 -5.59 25.95
N GLN A 148 6.41 -6.14 25.06
CA GLN A 148 5.25 -6.95 25.41
C GLN A 148 5.42 -8.44 25.03
N LYS A 149 6.65 -8.87 24.78
CA LYS A 149 6.99 -10.22 24.32
C LYS A 149 6.31 -11.34 25.12
N GLU A 150 6.22 -11.20 26.45
CA GLU A 150 5.59 -12.21 27.32
C GLU A 150 4.05 -12.29 27.14
N ASN A 151 3.42 -11.22 26.66
CA ASN A 151 1.99 -11.14 26.37
C ASN A 151 1.66 -11.43 24.90
N LEU A 152 2.68 -11.42 24.05
CA LEU A 152 2.55 -11.71 22.61
C LEU A 152 2.44 -13.22 22.39
N GLU A 153 1.42 -13.65 21.68
CA GLU A 153 1.28 -15.01 21.18
C GLU A 153 1.81 -15.08 19.73
N GLY A 154 2.31 -16.26 19.30
CA GLY A 154 2.86 -16.44 17.94
C GLY A 154 4.16 -15.69 17.67
N THR A 155 4.35 -15.30 16.42
CA THR A 155 5.57 -14.62 15.95
C THR A 155 5.20 -13.40 15.11
N VAL A 156 5.90 -12.28 15.31
CA VAL A 156 5.77 -11.11 14.44
C VAL A 156 7.02 -10.98 13.58
N TYR A 157 6.81 -10.92 12.26
CA TYR A 157 7.84 -10.70 11.25
C TYR A 157 7.77 -9.26 10.75
N PHE A 158 8.86 -8.52 10.89
CA PHE A 158 9.00 -7.17 10.38
C PHE A 158 9.81 -7.21 9.09
N ILE A 159 9.18 -6.92 7.96
CA ILE A 159 9.78 -6.92 6.63
C ILE A 159 10.09 -5.48 6.27
N PHE A 160 11.37 -5.15 6.13
CA PHE A 160 11.83 -3.87 5.62
C PHE A 160 12.30 -4.08 4.18
N GLN A 161 11.50 -3.58 3.26
CA GLN A 161 11.62 -3.87 1.84
C GLN A 161 12.38 -2.77 1.11
N PRO A 162 13.41 -3.10 0.30
CA PRO A 162 14.03 -2.17 -0.64
C PRO A 162 13.21 -2.03 -1.92
N ALA A 163 13.53 -1.04 -2.75
CA ALA A 163 13.15 -0.94 -4.15
C ALA A 163 11.64 -1.05 -4.45
N GLU A 164 10.80 -0.44 -3.61
CA GLU A 164 9.36 -0.33 -3.86
C GLU A 164 9.10 0.54 -5.09
N GLU A 165 9.74 1.69 -5.21
CA GLU A 165 9.55 2.68 -6.27
C GLU A 165 9.89 2.16 -7.70
N THR A 166 10.54 1.00 -7.77
CA THR A 166 10.77 0.26 -9.03
C THR A 166 9.86 -0.96 -9.19
N PHE A 167 8.93 -1.20 -8.26
CA PHE A 167 8.01 -2.35 -8.20
C PHE A 167 8.73 -3.71 -8.28
N THR A 168 9.98 -3.77 -7.78
CA THR A 168 10.81 -4.98 -7.85
C THR A 168 11.14 -5.55 -6.48
N GLY A 169 11.12 -4.76 -5.42
CA GLY A 169 11.62 -5.13 -4.12
C GLY A 169 10.91 -6.33 -3.50
N ALA A 170 9.59 -6.34 -3.53
CA ALA A 170 8.82 -7.49 -3.03
C ALA A 170 9.11 -8.78 -3.82
N LYS A 171 9.20 -8.69 -5.15
CA LYS A 171 9.57 -9.84 -6.00
C LYS A 171 10.97 -10.35 -5.71
N ASP A 172 11.92 -9.42 -5.60
CA ASP A 172 13.32 -9.75 -5.34
C ASP A 172 13.46 -10.46 -3.97
N MET A 173 12.78 -9.95 -2.92
CA MET A 173 12.76 -10.60 -1.60
C MET A 173 12.11 -11.99 -1.64
N ILE A 174 10.98 -12.13 -2.33
CA ILE A 174 10.29 -13.42 -2.48
C ILE A 174 11.14 -14.42 -3.24
N ALA A 175 11.79 -13.99 -4.33
CA ALA A 175 12.67 -14.85 -5.14
C ALA A 175 13.93 -15.27 -4.39
N ASP A 176 14.39 -14.44 -3.44
CA ASP A 176 15.54 -14.72 -2.56
C ASP A 176 15.15 -15.53 -1.31
N GLY A 177 13.99 -16.16 -1.30
CA GLY A 177 13.57 -17.11 -0.26
C GLY A 177 12.96 -16.49 1.00
N LEU A 178 12.36 -15.31 0.92
CA LEU A 178 11.71 -14.68 2.07
C LEU A 178 10.77 -15.65 2.81
N PHE A 179 9.92 -16.35 2.08
CA PHE A 179 8.94 -17.29 2.67
C PHE A 179 9.52 -18.63 3.09
N ASP A 180 10.80 -18.88 2.85
CA ASP A 180 11.55 -19.99 3.49
C ASP A 180 12.04 -19.57 4.89
N ILE A 181 12.22 -18.25 5.10
CA ILE A 181 12.66 -17.65 6.37
C ILE A 181 11.47 -17.38 7.30
N ILE A 182 10.33 -16.90 6.73
CA ILE A 182 9.13 -16.52 7.48
C ILE A 182 7.90 -17.28 6.99
N GLN A 183 7.00 -17.58 7.92
CA GLN A 183 5.73 -18.29 7.61
C GLN A 183 4.57 -17.55 8.29
N PRO A 184 4.19 -16.37 7.80
CA PRO A 184 3.07 -15.61 8.37
C PRO A 184 1.72 -16.20 7.94
N ASP A 185 0.74 -16.13 8.86
CA ASP A 185 -0.66 -16.43 8.58
C ASP A 185 -1.36 -15.24 7.91
N GLU A 186 -0.88 -14.04 8.21
CA GLU A 186 -1.45 -12.76 7.76
C GLU A 186 -0.33 -11.73 7.54
N ILE A 187 -0.50 -10.85 6.56
CA ILE A 187 0.45 -9.76 6.31
C ILE A 187 -0.24 -8.41 6.26
N TYR A 188 0.40 -7.41 6.84
CA TYR A 188 -0.06 -6.03 6.86
C TYR A 188 1.01 -5.06 6.38
N GLY A 189 0.55 -3.94 5.82
CA GLY A 189 1.40 -2.81 5.46
C GLY A 189 0.58 -1.53 5.43
N LEU A 190 1.26 -0.39 5.33
CA LEU A 190 0.62 0.90 5.19
C LEU A 190 1.35 1.77 4.16
N HIS A 191 0.63 2.77 3.65
CA HIS A 191 1.21 3.92 2.96
C HIS A 191 0.68 5.22 3.57
N ILE A 192 1.52 6.25 3.62
CA ILE A 192 1.08 7.59 4.02
C ILE A 192 0.18 8.17 2.91
N GLY A 193 -0.93 8.78 3.32
CA GLY A 193 -1.89 9.40 2.42
C GLY A 193 -2.21 10.86 2.77
N PRO A 194 -2.95 11.56 1.90
CA PRO A 194 -3.22 12.99 2.04
C PRO A 194 -4.25 13.35 3.12
N GLU A 195 -4.88 12.37 3.75
CA GLU A 195 -5.86 12.61 4.82
C GLU A 195 -5.21 13.23 6.07
N ALA A 196 -6.03 13.72 6.98
CA ALA A 196 -5.55 14.29 8.24
C ALA A 196 -4.74 13.26 9.05
N SER A 197 -3.69 13.72 9.72
CA SER A 197 -2.81 12.90 10.55
C SER A 197 -3.60 11.99 11.50
N GLY A 198 -3.33 10.69 11.43
CA GLY A 198 -3.96 9.65 12.24
C GLY A 198 -5.24 9.06 11.64
N VAL A 199 -5.81 9.60 10.57
CA VAL A 199 -6.93 8.96 9.87
C VAL A 199 -6.43 7.73 9.13
N ILE A 200 -7.05 6.58 9.39
CA ILE A 200 -6.75 5.31 8.74
C ILE A 200 -7.82 5.03 7.68
N ASN A 201 -7.40 4.83 6.44
CA ASN A 201 -8.29 4.44 5.36
C ASN A 201 -8.02 3.00 4.94
N VAL A 202 -9.10 2.29 4.63
CA VAL A 202 -9.02 0.89 4.18
C VAL A 202 -10.29 0.50 3.42
N LYS A 203 -10.16 -0.42 2.50
CA LYS A 203 -11.28 -1.13 1.86
C LYS A 203 -10.85 -2.55 1.49
N ALA A 204 -11.81 -3.43 1.34
CA ALA A 204 -11.61 -4.76 0.78
C ALA A 204 -11.38 -4.69 -0.74
N ASN A 205 -10.73 -5.70 -1.27
CA ASN A 205 -10.39 -5.86 -2.68
C ASN A 205 -9.40 -4.79 -3.17
N GLU A 206 -9.50 -4.39 -4.43
CA GLU A 206 -8.55 -3.51 -5.11
C GLU A 206 -8.48 -2.11 -4.50
N LEU A 207 -7.26 -1.64 -4.22
CA LEU A 207 -7.03 -0.27 -3.75
C LEU A 207 -6.84 0.73 -4.89
N PHE A 208 -6.21 0.28 -5.98
CA PHE A 208 -5.91 1.09 -7.16
C PHE A 208 -6.59 0.54 -8.41
N ALA A 209 -6.77 1.37 -9.42
CA ALA A 209 -7.16 0.89 -10.74
C ALA A 209 -6.04 0.06 -11.38
N TYR A 210 -6.43 -0.88 -12.20
CA TYR A 210 -5.50 -1.65 -13.02
C TYR A 210 -4.88 -0.75 -14.09
N GLN A 211 -3.60 -0.52 -14.00
CA GLN A 211 -2.84 0.22 -15.00
C GLN A 211 -2.26 -0.77 -16.01
N LYS A 212 -2.66 -0.65 -17.27
CA LYS A 212 -2.31 -1.58 -18.34
C LYS A 212 -1.89 -0.85 -19.61
N THR A 213 -1.00 -1.48 -20.35
CA THR A 213 -0.67 -1.10 -21.74
C THR A 213 -1.04 -2.24 -22.66
N LEU A 214 -2.05 -2.01 -23.47
CA LEU A 214 -2.43 -2.92 -24.53
C LEU A 214 -1.54 -2.69 -25.74
N GLN A 215 -0.95 -3.77 -26.27
CA GLN A 215 -0.15 -3.76 -27.49
C GLN A 215 -0.82 -4.57 -28.58
N VAL A 216 -1.05 -3.95 -29.72
CA VAL A 216 -1.61 -4.60 -30.92
C VAL A 216 -0.57 -4.55 -32.02
N LYS A 217 -0.23 -5.71 -32.55
CA LYS A 217 0.77 -5.88 -33.62
C LYS A 217 0.09 -6.01 -34.97
N PHE A 218 0.59 -5.29 -35.95
CA PHE A 218 0.15 -5.30 -37.34
C PHE A 218 1.32 -5.56 -38.29
N LYS A 219 0.99 -6.09 -39.49
CA LYS A 219 1.95 -6.31 -40.56
C LYS A 219 2.64 -5.02 -40.99
N PRO A 220 3.89 -5.11 -41.50
CA PRO A 220 4.54 -4.00 -42.21
C PRO A 220 3.67 -3.46 -43.34
N ASN A 221 3.90 -2.23 -43.73
CA ASN A 221 3.19 -1.57 -44.83
C ASN A 221 1.68 -1.31 -44.66
N THR A 222 1.15 -1.49 -43.44
CA THR A 222 -0.21 -1.05 -43.14
C THR A 222 -0.28 0.47 -43.15
N ASN A 223 -1.34 1.05 -43.73
CA ASN A 223 -1.53 2.51 -43.73
C ASN A 223 -1.62 3.05 -42.32
N LYS A 224 -0.48 3.60 -41.81
CA LYS A 224 -0.32 4.01 -40.44
C LYS A 224 -1.32 5.08 -39.99
N LYS A 225 -1.58 6.08 -40.82
CA LYS A 225 -2.49 7.19 -40.49
C LYS A 225 -3.92 6.72 -40.28
N GLU A 226 -4.40 5.86 -41.20
CA GLU A 226 -5.74 5.29 -41.08
C GLU A 226 -5.86 4.29 -39.93
N LEU A 227 -4.82 3.46 -39.72
CA LEU A 227 -4.76 2.51 -38.63
C LEU A 227 -4.79 3.22 -37.28
N GLU A 228 -3.99 4.27 -37.11
CA GLU A 228 -3.94 5.04 -35.86
C GLU A 228 -5.29 5.71 -35.56
N SER A 229 -5.93 6.31 -36.59
CA SER A 229 -7.26 6.90 -36.46
C SER A 229 -8.30 5.85 -36.06
N PHE A 230 -8.25 4.67 -36.66
CA PHE A 230 -9.16 3.57 -36.36
C PHE A 230 -8.97 3.05 -34.92
N MET A 231 -7.73 2.76 -34.54
CA MET A 231 -7.41 2.27 -33.20
C MET A 231 -7.73 3.31 -32.10
N ASN A 232 -7.42 4.58 -32.37
CA ASN A 232 -7.78 5.67 -31.47
C ASN A 232 -9.30 5.81 -31.28
N ALA A 233 -10.10 5.59 -32.33
CA ALA A 233 -11.55 5.59 -32.22
C ALA A 233 -12.05 4.47 -31.29
N ILE A 234 -11.51 3.26 -31.43
CA ILE A 234 -11.86 2.11 -30.58
C ILE A 234 -11.54 2.44 -29.10
N VAL A 235 -10.29 2.82 -28.78
CA VAL A 235 -9.90 3.02 -27.39
C VAL A 235 -10.56 4.24 -26.75
N LYS A 236 -10.83 5.30 -27.51
CA LYS A 236 -11.61 6.45 -27.04
C LYS A 236 -13.06 6.08 -26.72
N GLY A 237 -13.65 5.15 -27.45
CA GLY A 237 -14.98 4.63 -27.19
C GLY A 237 -15.10 3.87 -25.85
N LEU A 238 -13.99 3.47 -25.24
CA LEU A 238 -13.96 2.79 -23.93
C LEU A 238 -13.99 3.76 -22.75
N VAL A 239 -13.70 5.04 -22.99
CA VAL A 239 -13.60 6.05 -21.92
C VAL A 239 -14.92 6.21 -21.16
N ARG A 240 -14.85 6.15 -19.83
CA ARG A 240 -16.01 6.27 -18.93
C ARG A 240 -15.72 7.25 -17.80
N THR A 241 -16.72 8.02 -17.47
CA THR A 241 -17.07 8.70 -16.20
C THR A 241 -16.14 9.73 -15.57
N ILE A 242 -14.84 9.75 -15.76
CA ILE A 242 -13.99 10.84 -15.24
C ILE A 242 -13.73 11.83 -16.37
N GLU A 243 -14.01 13.12 -16.12
CA GLU A 243 -13.68 14.18 -17.09
C GLU A 243 -12.18 14.14 -17.42
N GLN A 244 -11.86 13.85 -18.68
CA GLN A 244 -10.47 13.70 -19.15
C GLN A 244 -9.85 15.01 -19.65
N ASN A 245 -10.49 16.15 -19.42
CA ASN A 245 -10.06 17.43 -19.97
C ASN A 245 -8.95 18.13 -19.13
N GLY A 246 -8.41 17.45 -18.12
CA GLY A 246 -7.37 17.94 -17.24
C GLY A 246 -6.07 17.13 -17.26
N SER A 247 -5.07 17.61 -16.58
CA SER A 247 -3.85 16.85 -16.31
C SER A 247 -4.14 15.66 -15.37
N PRO A 248 -3.29 14.62 -15.33
CA PRO A 248 -3.40 13.57 -14.30
C PRO A 248 -3.49 14.12 -12.88
N TRP A 249 -2.83 15.24 -12.60
CA TRP A 249 -2.86 15.92 -11.31
C TRP A 249 -4.23 16.49 -10.94
N ASP A 250 -5.03 16.93 -11.92
CA ASP A 250 -6.40 17.42 -11.67
C ASP A 250 -7.30 16.28 -11.15
N ILE A 251 -7.04 15.06 -11.59
CA ILE A 251 -7.75 13.86 -11.12
C ILE A 251 -7.19 13.43 -9.76
N ILE A 252 -5.87 13.39 -9.60
CA ILE A 252 -5.21 13.01 -8.34
C ILE A 252 -5.62 13.93 -7.19
N ASN A 253 -5.72 15.24 -7.43
CA ASN A 253 -6.16 16.19 -6.42
C ASN A 253 -7.61 15.98 -5.95
N LYS A 254 -8.45 15.29 -6.74
CA LYS A 254 -9.82 14.94 -6.34
C LYS A 254 -9.89 13.73 -5.41
N ILE A 255 -8.81 12.98 -5.24
CA ILE A 255 -8.79 11.74 -4.42
C ILE A 255 -9.17 12.03 -2.97
N SER A 256 -8.69 13.14 -2.40
CA SER A 256 -8.98 13.57 -1.03
C SER A 256 -10.13 14.59 -0.92
N ASP A 257 -10.83 14.90 -2.02
CA ASP A 257 -11.98 15.80 -1.99
C ASP A 257 -13.15 15.16 -1.23
N SER A 258 -13.70 15.87 -0.24
CA SER A 258 -14.77 15.35 0.62
C SER A 258 -16.09 15.06 -0.11
N LYS A 259 -16.31 15.65 -1.30
CA LYS A 259 -17.55 15.50 -2.08
C LYS A 259 -17.47 14.41 -3.14
N VAL A 260 -16.30 14.22 -3.73
CA VAL A 260 -16.13 13.30 -4.88
C VAL A 260 -14.97 12.31 -4.70
N GLY A 261 -14.15 12.48 -3.66
CA GLY A 261 -12.96 11.66 -3.39
C GLY A 261 -13.27 10.28 -2.86
N LEU A 262 -12.23 9.54 -2.55
CA LEU A 262 -12.30 8.10 -2.23
C LEU A 262 -13.10 7.79 -0.96
N THR A 263 -13.18 8.71 0.01
CA THR A 263 -13.94 8.54 1.25
C THR A 263 -15.41 8.85 1.12
N ASN A 264 -15.86 9.38 -0.01
CA ASN A 264 -17.27 9.65 -0.29
C ASN A 264 -17.96 8.40 -0.86
N LYS A 265 -19.14 8.05 -0.33
CA LYS A 265 -19.93 6.91 -0.82
C LYS A 265 -20.31 7.03 -2.29
N GLU A 266 -20.51 8.23 -2.79
CA GLU A 266 -20.85 8.52 -4.19
C GLU A 266 -19.62 9.00 -4.99
N THR A 267 -18.44 8.50 -4.63
CA THR A 267 -17.18 8.87 -5.29
C THR A 267 -17.19 8.62 -6.78
N ILE A 268 -16.55 9.52 -7.52
CA ILE A 268 -16.30 9.37 -8.97
C ILE A 268 -15.32 8.23 -9.29
N PHE A 269 -14.64 7.71 -8.28
CA PHE A 269 -13.60 6.68 -8.42
C PHE A 269 -14.11 5.24 -8.29
N LYS A 270 -15.44 5.00 -8.34
CA LYS A 270 -16.03 3.65 -8.27
C LYS A 270 -15.88 2.87 -9.58
N ASP A 271 -16.13 3.52 -10.70
CA ASP A 271 -16.14 2.89 -12.03
C ASP A 271 -15.64 3.88 -13.07
N TYR A 272 -14.47 3.62 -13.62
CA TYR A 272 -13.89 4.47 -14.65
C TYR A 272 -12.95 3.70 -15.57
N PHE A 273 -12.81 4.23 -16.80
CA PHE A 273 -11.74 3.92 -17.73
C PHE A 273 -11.09 5.24 -18.16
N ILE A 274 -9.82 5.41 -17.80
CA ILE A 274 -9.02 6.57 -18.18
C ILE A 274 -8.01 6.15 -19.24
N LEU A 275 -8.12 6.71 -20.45
CA LEU A 275 -7.12 6.53 -21.47
C LEU A 275 -5.96 7.51 -21.26
N GLN A 276 -4.76 6.98 -20.99
CA GLN A 276 -3.55 7.78 -20.81
C GLN A 276 -2.90 8.16 -22.15
N GLY A 277 -3.21 7.42 -23.20
CA GLY A 277 -2.75 7.70 -24.57
C GLY A 277 -2.77 6.46 -25.45
N GLY A 278 -2.82 6.69 -26.76
CA GLY A 278 -2.73 5.65 -27.77
C GLY A 278 -1.86 6.14 -28.93
N ARG A 279 -0.85 5.36 -29.33
CA ARG A 279 0.06 5.74 -30.42
C ARG A 279 0.58 4.53 -31.17
N LEU A 280 0.92 4.75 -32.45
CA LEU A 280 1.68 3.80 -33.23
C LEU A 280 3.17 3.94 -32.98
N THR A 281 3.86 2.80 -32.89
CA THR A 281 5.32 2.69 -32.89
C THR A 281 5.75 1.70 -33.98
N THR A 282 7.00 1.78 -34.43
CA THR A 282 7.55 0.82 -35.36
C THR A 282 8.84 0.28 -34.75
N GLU A 283 8.92 -1.03 -34.64
CA GLU A 283 10.10 -1.74 -34.16
C GLU A 283 10.57 -2.70 -35.26
N LYS A 284 11.77 -2.47 -35.79
CA LYS A 284 12.26 -3.15 -36.99
C LYS A 284 11.30 -2.89 -38.17
N GLU A 285 10.59 -3.91 -38.63
CA GLU A 285 9.59 -3.80 -39.72
C GLU A 285 8.15 -3.84 -39.21
N ASP A 286 7.92 -4.26 -37.98
CA ASP A 286 6.59 -4.44 -37.41
C ASP A 286 5.99 -3.10 -36.92
N THR A 287 4.66 -2.98 -37.08
CA THR A 287 3.89 -1.83 -36.59
C THR A 287 3.12 -2.23 -35.35
N PHE A 288 3.28 -1.48 -34.27
CA PHE A 288 2.59 -1.69 -33.00
C PHE A 288 1.70 -0.49 -32.67
N TYR A 289 0.48 -0.75 -32.25
CA TYR A 289 -0.35 0.24 -31.59
C TYR A 289 -0.33 -0.04 -30.08
N ASN A 290 0.11 0.94 -29.30
CA ASN A 290 0.18 0.85 -27.85
C ASN A 290 -0.83 1.81 -27.23
N ALA A 291 -1.72 1.30 -26.36
CA ALA A 291 -2.66 2.10 -25.60
C ALA A 291 -2.50 1.85 -24.11
N SER A 292 -2.13 2.88 -23.37
CA SER A 292 -2.03 2.83 -21.90
C SER A 292 -3.31 3.39 -21.29
N PHE A 293 -3.82 2.70 -20.26
CA PHE A 293 -5.07 3.06 -19.62
C PHE A 293 -5.14 2.61 -18.16
N LEU A 294 -6.12 3.16 -17.44
CA LEU A 294 -6.55 2.76 -16.11
C LEU A 294 -7.97 2.20 -16.18
N GLU A 295 -8.21 1.04 -15.59
CA GLU A 295 -9.52 0.38 -15.53
C GLU A 295 -9.77 -0.15 -14.11
N THR A 296 -10.98 0.05 -13.60
CA THR A 296 -11.37 -0.37 -12.25
C THR A 296 -11.88 -1.82 -12.16
N ASP A 297 -12.30 -2.41 -13.26
CA ASP A 297 -12.89 -3.75 -13.29
C ASP A 297 -11.97 -4.77 -13.97
N ILE A 298 -11.45 -5.72 -13.19
CA ILE A 298 -10.59 -6.80 -13.71
C ILE A 298 -11.30 -7.65 -14.80
N LYS A 299 -12.62 -7.80 -14.75
CA LYS A 299 -13.35 -8.55 -15.77
C LYS A 299 -13.28 -7.83 -17.11
N ARG A 300 -13.42 -6.50 -17.09
CA ARG A 300 -13.27 -5.68 -18.29
C ARG A 300 -11.81 -5.68 -18.77
N VAL A 301 -10.83 -5.55 -17.87
CA VAL A 301 -9.43 -5.72 -18.26
C VAL A 301 -9.21 -7.03 -19.00
N ASN A 302 -9.76 -8.14 -18.49
CA ASN A 302 -9.59 -9.45 -19.12
C ASN A 302 -10.34 -9.60 -20.45
N SER A 303 -11.47 -8.93 -20.65
CA SER A 303 -12.25 -9.00 -21.90
C SER A 303 -11.76 -8.06 -23.00
N LEU A 304 -11.12 -6.93 -22.65
CA LEU A 304 -10.71 -5.89 -23.60
C LEU A 304 -9.91 -6.40 -24.81
N PRO A 305 -8.89 -7.27 -24.68
CA PRO A 305 -8.16 -7.77 -25.85
C PRO A 305 -9.07 -8.52 -26.82
N PHE A 306 -10.05 -9.24 -26.30
CA PHE A 306 -11.01 -9.99 -27.09
C PHE A 306 -11.96 -9.08 -27.87
N GLU A 307 -12.52 -8.07 -27.20
CA GLU A 307 -13.44 -7.10 -27.75
C GLU A 307 -12.79 -6.24 -28.84
N ILE A 308 -11.55 -5.78 -28.58
CA ILE A 308 -10.78 -5.00 -29.55
C ILE A 308 -10.38 -5.86 -30.75
N LYS A 309 -9.91 -7.10 -30.52
CA LYS A 309 -9.61 -8.06 -31.59
C LYS A 309 -10.81 -8.27 -32.51
N LYS A 310 -12.01 -8.46 -31.96
CA LYS A 310 -13.24 -8.61 -32.76
C LYS A 310 -13.46 -7.40 -33.64
N GLN A 311 -13.38 -6.18 -33.12
CA GLN A 311 -13.55 -4.96 -33.92
C GLN A 311 -12.52 -4.84 -35.05
N ILE A 312 -11.26 -5.26 -34.80
CA ILE A 312 -10.20 -5.27 -35.83
C ILE A 312 -10.55 -6.28 -36.94
N LEU A 313 -10.96 -7.49 -36.56
CA LEU A 313 -11.30 -8.55 -37.51
C LEU A 313 -12.57 -8.23 -38.35
N ASP A 314 -13.48 -7.42 -37.83
CA ASP A 314 -14.67 -6.93 -38.52
C ASP A 314 -14.36 -5.68 -39.36
N SER A 315 -13.11 -5.22 -39.43
CA SER A 315 -12.68 -4.01 -40.15
C SER A 315 -11.85 -4.32 -41.41
N LYS A 316 -11.52 -3.28 -42.16
CA LYS A 316 -10.58 -3.37 -43.31
C LYS A 316 -9.14 -3.75 -42.88
N PHE A 317 -8.80 -3.72 -41.57
CA PHE A 317 -7.49 -4.05 -41.04
C PHE A 317 -7.33 -5.53 -40.67
N LYS A 318 -8.36 -6.37 -40.86
CA LYS A 318 -8.34 -7.80 -40.51
C LYS A 318 -7.14 -8.55 -41.05
N ASP A 319 -6.75 -8.31 -42.32
CA ASP A 319 -5.64 -9.01 -42.98
C ASP A 319 -4.26 -8.50 -42.55
N SER A 320 -4.17 -7.35 -41.91
CA SER A 320 -2.96 -6.79 -41.36
C SER A 320 -2.77 -7.11 -39.86
N PHE A 321 -3.79 -7.58 -39.16
CA PHE A 321 -3.71 -7.96 -37.74
C PHE A 321 -2.80 -9.18 -37.54
N ILE A 322 -1.92 -9.13 -36.53
CA ILE A 322 -1.03 -10.24 -36.13
C ILE A 322 -1.39 -10.74 -34.72
N SER A 323 -1.28 -9.86 -33.71
CA SER A 323 -1.53 -10.23 -32.33
C SER A 323 -2.03 -9.06 -31.49
N ILE A 324 -2.61 -9.38 -30.34
CA ILE A 324 -3.01 -8.43 -29.30
C ILE A 324 -2.68 -9.04 -27.94
N GLU A 325 -1.99 -8.28 -27.10
CA GLU A 325 -1.60 -8.72 -25.76
C GLU A 325 -1.40 -7.51 -24.84
N TYR A 326 -1.30 -7.75 -23.55
CA TYR A 326 -0.82 -6.75 -22.62
C TYR A 326 0.71 -6.75 -22.62
N ALA A 327 1.30 -5.57 -22.73
CA ALA A 327 2.74 -5.41 -22.47
C ALA A 327 3.05 -5.86 -21.03
N LYS A 328 4.29 -6.30 -20.80
CA LYS A 328 4.74 -6.62 -19.44
C LYS A 328 4.57 -5.39 -18.56
N ASP A 329 3.76 -5.53 -17.54
CA ASP A 329 3.42 -4.49 -16.60
C ASP A 329 4.10 -4.77 -15.26
N TYR A 330 4.71 -3.75 -14.68
CA TYR A 330 5.40 -3.85 -13.39
C TYR A 330 4.56 -3.28 -12.26
N SER A 331 3.60 -2.41 -12.56
CA SER A 331 2.70 -1.84 -11.59
C SER A 331 1.55 -2.81 -11.26
N GLY A 332 1.10 -2.77 -10.04
CA GLY A 332 -0.02 -3.58 -9.59
C GLY A 332 -0.84 -2.90 -8.51
N THR A 333 -1.99 -3.48 -8.20
CA THR A 333 -2.86 -3.02 -7.11
C THR A 333 -2.86 -4.02 -5.98
N PRO A 334 -2.65 -3.61 -4.72
CA PRO A 334 -2.94 -4.45 -3.57
C PRO A 334 -4.38 -4.94 -3.60
N LEU A 335 -4.54 -6.22 -3.29
CA LEU A 335 -5.82 -6.89 -3.25
C LEU A 335 -6.11 -7.30 -1.80
N ASN A 336 -6.73 -6.41 -1.05
CA ASN A 336 -7.02 -6.64 0.36
C ASN A 336 -8.02 -7.78 0.56
N ASP A 337 -7.65 -8.77 1.35
CA ASP A 337 -8.53 -9.87 1.71
C ASP A 337 -9.80 -9.33 2.40
N PRO A 338 -11.01 -9.64 1.90
CA PRO A 338 -12.24 -9.04 2.42
C PRO A 338 -12.53 -9.38 3.88
N GLU A 339 -12.32 -10.63 4.29
CA GLU A 339 -12.62 -11.04 5.66
C GLU A 339 -11.56 -10.49 6.63
N LEU A 340 -10.29 -10.55 6.25
CA LEU A 340 -9.22 -9.98 7.05
C LEU A 340 -9.34 -8.44 7.17
N THR A 341 -9.75 -7.75 6.10
CA THR A 341 -10.02 -6.30 6.12
C THR A 341 -11.12 -5.96 7.11
N LYS A 342 -12.21 -6.72 7.11
CA LYS A 342 -13.33 -6.55 8.06
C LYS A 342 -12.86 -6.76 9.49
N ILE A 343 -12.13 -7.84 9.77
CA ILE A 343 -11.62 -8.15 11.11
C ILE A 343 -10.66 -7.04 11.57
N ALA A 344 -9.69 -6.65 10.74
CA ALA A 344 -8.72 -5.62 11.06
C ALA A 344 -9.40 -4.26 11.34
N SER A 345 -10.39 -3.89 10.52
CA SER A 345 -11.21 -2.67 10.73
C SER A 345 -11.96 -2.69 12.03
N GLN A 346 -12.58 -3.82 12.39
CA GLN A 346 -13.28 -3.99 13.66
C GLN A 346 -12.33 -3.93 14.85
N THR A 347 -11.16 -4.54 14.73
CA THR A 347 -10.12 -4.49 15.75
C THR A 347 -9.65 -3.06 15.98
N ILE A 348 -9.29 -2.31 14.93
CA ILE A 348 -8.88 -0.91 15.04
C ILE A 348 -10.02 -0.07 15.67
N ALA A 349 -11.27 -0.25 15.23
CA ALA A 349 -12.40 0.50 15.73
C ALA A 349 -12.74 0.20 17.22
N SER A 350 -12.25 -0.90 17.78
CA SER A 350 -12.48 -1.26 19.19
C SER A 350 -11.64 -0.44 20.18
N PHE A 351 -10.50 0.09 19.75
CA PHE A 351 -9.61 0.89 20.60
C PHE A 351 -9.34 2.31 20.06
N TYR A 352 -9.68 2.56 18.81
CA TYR A 352 -9.55 3.87 18.16
C TYR A 352 -10.93 4.54 18.03
N THR A 353 -11.00 5.86 18.10
CA THR A 353 -12.30 6.54 17.89
C THR A 353 -12.78 6.32 16.46
N LYS A 354 -14.09 6.13 16.28
CA LYS A 354 -14.70 5.90 14.94
C LYS A 354 -14.36 6.97 13.90
N LYS A 355 -13.96 8.18 14.33
CA LYS A 355 -13.54 9.27 13.43
C LYS A 355 -12.18 9.04 12.78
N MET A 356 -11.37 8.15 13.34
CA MET A 356 -10.02 7.86 12.84
C MET A 356 -9.98 6.73 11.81
N LEU A 357 -11.06 5.98 11.64
CA LEU A 357 -11.17 4.94 10.62
C LEU A 357 -12.21 5.37 9.58
N ALA A 358 -11.77 5.63 8.36
CA ALA A 358 -12.61 6.03 7.24
C ALA A 358 -12.51 5.02 6.09
N PRO A 359 -13.61 4.35 5.71
CA PRO A 359 -13.59 3.40 4.61
C PRO A 359 -13.40 4.13 3.26
N LEU A 360 -12.74 3.45 2.32
CA LEU A 360 -12.66 3.89 0.94
C LEU A 360 -13.78 3.22 0.13
N TYR A 361 -14.33 3.95 -0.83
CA TYR A 361 -15.45 3.51 -1.69
C TYR A 361 -15.09 3.41 -3.17
N GLY A 362 -13.88 3.81 -3.56
CA GLY A 362 -13.37 3.77 -4.91
C GLY A 362 -11.96 3.20 -4.99
N GLN A 363 -11.39 3.22 -6.19
CA GLN A 363 -10.00 2.83 -6.47
C GLN A 363 -9.22 4.07 -6.90
N ALA A 364 -8.01 4.28 -6.34
CA ALA A 364 -7.20 5.43 -6.73
C ALA A 364 -6.58 5.24 -8.11
N PRO A 365 -6.67 6.23 -9.01
CA PRO A 365 -5.98 6.21 -10.30
C PRO A 365 -4.51 6.60 -10.15
N TYR A 366 -3.67 6.17 -11.10
CA TYR A 366 -2.25 6.53 -11.25
C TYR A 366 -1.29 6.04 -10.16
N PHE A 367 -1.75 5.23 -9.22
CA PHE A 367 -0.92 4.64 -8.17
C PHE A 367 -0.71 3.14 -8.42
N GLY A 368 0.39 2.63 -7.89
CA GLY A 368 0.73 1.22 -7.84
C GLY A 368 1.42 0.90 -6.52
N GLU A 369 1.55 -0.38 -6.19
CA GLU A 369 2.20 -0.85 -4.97
C GLU A 369 2.60 -2.31 -5.13
N ASP A 370 3.82 -2.66 -4.85
CA ASP A 370 4.33 -4.02 -5.01
C ASP A 370 4.04 -4.96 -3.82
N PHE A 371 3.42 -4.44 -2.76
CA PHE A 371 2.86 -5.24 -1.66
C PHE A 371 1.94 -6.37 -2.15
N LEU A 372 1.30 -6.18 -3.29
CA LEU A 372 0.46 -7.19 -3.95
C LEU A 372 1.16 -8.55 -4.10
N TYR A 373 2.49 -8.58 -4.27
CA TYR A 373 3.22 -9.85 -4.46
C TYR A 373 3.28 -10.67 -3.18
N TYR A 374 3.30 -10.02 -2.02
CA TYR A 374 3.13 -10.72 -0.74
C TYR A 374 1.70 -11.22 -0.58
N GLN A 375 0.69 -10.44 -0.99
CA GLN A 375 -0.72 -10.84 -0.92
C GLN A 375 -1.04 -12.03 -1.85
N GLN A 376 -0.25 -12.29 -2.87
CA GLN A 376 -0.33 -13.51 -3.68
C GLN A 376 0.15 -14.77 -2.93
N LYS A 377 0.83 -14.61 -1.80
CA LYS A 377 1.37 -15.70 -0.98
C LYS A 377 0.60 -15.88 0.34
N VAL A 378 0.12 -14.78 0.90
CA VAL A 378 -0.47 -14.73 2.24
C VAL A 378 -1.64 -13.73 2.22
N PRO A 379 -2.80 -14.04 2.86
CA PRO A 379 -3.87 -13.05 3.04
C PRO A 379 -3.32 -11.77 3.68
N GLY A 380 -3.65 -10.62 3.10
CA GLY A 380 -3.06 -9.37 3.58
C GLY A 380 -3.98 -8.17 3.48
N VAL A 381 -3.69 -7.15 4.30
CA VAL A 381 -4.37 -5.86 4.27
C VAL A 381 -3.36 -4.73 4.19
N PHE A 382 -3.53 -3.87 3.21
CA PHE A 382 -2.78 -2.66 3.03
C PHE A 382 -3.67 -1.47 3.40
N PHE A 383 -3.15 -0.59 4.27
CA PHE A 383 -3.86 0.57 4.79
C PHE A 383 -3.29 1.86 4.20
N PHE A 384 -4.08 2.93 4.26
CA PHE A 384 -3.54 4.28 4.17
C PHE A 384 -3.62 4.94 5.53
N LEU A 385 -2.58 5.70 5.88
CA LEU A 385 -2.51 6.48 7.11
C LEU A 385 -2.33 7.96 6.76
N GLY A 386 -3.28 8.79 7.14
CA GLY A 386 -3.22 10.22 6.90
C GLY A 386 -2.00 10.87 7.55
N GLY A 387 -1.33 11.70 6.79
CA GLY A 387 -0.11 12.42 7.19
C GLY A 387 -0.23 13.94 7.14
N SER A 388 -1.37 14.49 6.66
CA SER A 388 -1.54 15.93 6.50
C SER A 388 -1.96 16.64 7.78
N ASN A 389 -1.62 17.92 7.86
CA ASN A 389 -2.09 18.85 8.89
C ASN A 389 -2.33 20.21 8.27
N VAL A 390 -3.58 20.49 7.91
CA VAL A 390 -3.96 21.71 7.20
C VAL A 390 -3.66 22.98 8.01
N GLU A 391 -3.82 22.93 9.35
CA GLU A 391 -3.54 24.06 10.23
C GLU A 391 -2.06 24.46 10.22
N LYS A 392 -1.17 23.48 9.98
CA LYS A 392 0.28 23.68 9.85
C LYS A 392 0.73 23.85 8.40
N GLY A 393 -0.17 23.83 7.41
CA GLY A 393 0.17 23.85 5.99
C GLY A 393 0.89 22.60 5.49
N ILE A 394 0.77 21.47 6.19
CA ILE A 394 1.41 20.19 5.83
C ILE A 394 0.46 19.39 4.94
N VAL A 395 0.96 18.98 3.76
CA VAL A 395 0.24 18.15 2.79
C VAL A 395 1.07 16.91 2.47
N SER A 396 0.51 15.73 2.72
CA SER A 396 1.17 14.43 2.54
C SER A 396 0.68 13.69 1.28
N MET A 397 0.44 14.44 0.19
CA MET A 397 0.20 13.82 -1.11
C MET A 397 1.52 13.33 -1.69
N PRO A 398 1.71 12.01 -1.86
CA PRO A 398 2.95 11.44 -2.37
C PRO A 398 3.34 11.99 -3.75
N HIS A 399 4.64 12.04 -4.04
CA HIS A 399 5.23 12.47 -5.32
C HIS A 399 4.87 13.92 -5.71
N THR A 400 4.51 14.76 -4.73
CA THR A 400 4.29 16.20 -4.98
C THR A 400 5.47 17.04 -4.47
N PRO A 401 5.78 18.18 -5.13
CA PRO A 401 6.91 19.04 -4.73
C PRO A 401 6.83 19.52 -3.28
N ASN A 402 5.63 19.74 -2.76
CA ASN A 402 5.35 20.21 -1.40
C ASN A 402 5.04 19.09 -0.40
N PHE A 403 5.39 17.85 -0.73
CA PHE A 403 5.18 16.71 0.16
C PHE A 403 5.87 16.92 1.51
N ALA A 404 5.08 16.84 2.56
CA ALA A 404 5.55 16.80 3.95
C ALA A 404 4.57 15.99 4.79
N VAL A 405 5.04 15.43 5.92
CA VAL A 405 4.21 14.62 6.83
C VAL A 405 4.24 15.23 8.22
N ASP A 406 3.06 15.39 8.84
CA ASP A 406 2.97 15.72 10.27
C ASP A 406 3.51 14.54 11.08
N GLU A 407 4.58 14.78 11.82
CA GLU A 407 5.30 13.72 12.54
C GLU A 407 4.45 13.02 13.62
N THR A 408 3.34 13.64 14.06
CA THR A 408 2.37 12.97 14.96
C THR A 408 1.76 11.71 14.34
N THR A 409 1.77 11.62 13.01
CA THR A 409 1.35 10.42 12.26
C THR A 409 2.17 9.18 12.67
N ILE A 410 3.46 9.34 12.98
CA ILE A 410 4.30 8.24 13.48
C ILE A 410 3.71 7.67 14.77
N LYS A 411 3.32 8.53 15.70
CA LYS A 411 2.70 8.11 16.95
C LYS A 411 1.40 7.33 16.70
N TYR A 412 0.51 7.89 15.89
CA TYR A 412 -0.76 7.24 15.55
C TYR A 412 -0.57 5.91 14.84
N GLY A 413 0.38 5.83 13.90
CA GLY A 413 0.71 4.60 13.20
C GLY A 413 1.22 3.51 14.14
N VAL A 414 2.16 3.85 15.02
CA VAL A 414 2.70 2.89 16.00
C VAL A 414 1.59 2.40 16.92
N GLN A 415 0.80 3.29 17.50
CA GLN A 415 -0.27 2.93 18.44
C GLN A 415 -1.32 2.00 17.81
N SER A 416 -1.83 2.39 16.64
CA SER A 416 -2.90 1.66 15.97
C SER A 416 -2.46 0.28 15.51
N PHE A 417 -1.30 0.21 14.89
CA PHE A 417 -0.88 -1.04 14.23
C PHE A 417 -0.14 -1.97 15.20
N ALA A 418 0.52 -1.48 16.26
CA ALA A 418 0.98 -2.35 17.33
C ALA A 418 -0.20 -3.03 18.05
N ALA A 419 -1.29 -2.28 18.30
CA ALA A 419 -2.50 -2.83 18.90
C ALA A 419 -3.17 -3.85 17.96
N LEU A 420 -3.30 -3.55 16.67
CA LEU A 420 -3.83 -4.49 15.68
C LEU A 420 -3.02 -5.79 15.68
N ILE A 421 -1.69 -5.70 15.57
CA ILE A 421 -0.83 -6.88 15.49
C ILE A 421 -0.92 -7.70 16.78
N LEU A 422 -0.90 -7.07 17.95
CA LEU A 422 -1.02 -7.76 19.24
C LEU A 422 -2.35 -8.52 19.35
N GLU A 423 -3.46 -7.89 18.99
CA GLU A 423 -4.79 -8.51 19.04
C GLU A 423 -4.90 -9.65 18.01
N ARG A 424 -4.35 -9.47 16.80
CA ARG A 424 -4.38 -10.51 15.77
C ARG A 424 -3.50 -11.70 16.14
N ALA A 425 -2.30 -11.45 16.66
CA ALA A 425 -1.40 -12.51 17.12
C ALA A 425 -2.02 -13.35 18.26
N ASN A 426 -2.75 -12.68 19.16
CA ASN A 426 -3.40 -13.31 20.33
C ASN A 426 -4.79 -13.88 20.00
N SER A 427 -5.31 -13.72 18.77
CA SER A 427 -6.60 -14.29 18.36
C SER A 427 -6.45 -15.78 18.00
N LYS A 428 -7.43 -16.60 18.46
CA LYS A 428 -7.47 -18.03 18.15
C LYS A 428 -7.89 -18.31 16.71
#